data_e3a5f6d7c4a374ad47ae475282b48943
#
_entry.id   e3a5f6d7c4a374ad47ae475282b48943
#
_cell.length_a   1.000
_cell.length_b   1.000
_cell.length_c   1.000
_cell.angle_alpha   90.00
_cell.angle_beta   90.00
_cell.angle_gamma   90.00
#
_symmetry.space_group_name_H-M   'P 1'
#
loop_
_entity.id
_entity.type
_entity.pdbx_description
1 polymer ?
#
loop_
_entity_poly.entity_id
_entity_poly.type
_entity_poly.pdbx_seq_one_letter_code
_entity_poly.pdbx_strand_id
1 'polypeptide(L)'
;MRYAIAVEHRRLVLVWLLGAWTAVAGCAVPVPTSGEERATQVGPASFSVYALSRGRGVPEPTRSAWQTVLTMLEDARREGKVTRLQQTRIGLEGEVRLCAEFSDPGRAREMLERAREIGKGVELLNVVEEPCSGQ
;
A
#
# COMPACT_ATOMS: atom_id res chain seq x y z
N MET A 1 -23.86 -13.87 -35.47
CA MET A 1 -25.04 -14.01 -34.58
C MET A 1 -25.07 -12.83 -33.65
N ARG A 2 -26.05 -11.97 -33.86
CA ARG A 2 -26.23 -10.70 -33.12
C ARG A 2 -27.18 -10.97 -31.97
N TYR A 3 -26.83 -10.62 -30.74
CA TYR A 3 -27.81 -10.52 -29.66
C TYR A 3 -27.82 -9.07 -29.14
N ALA A 4 -28.86 -8.39 -29.53
CA ALA A 4 -29.33 -7.16 -28.92
C ALA A 4 -30.16 -7.53 -27.69
N ILE A 5 -29.90 -6.96 -26.53
CA ILE A 5 -30.80 -7.03 -25.40
C ILE A 5 -31.20 -5.60 -25.01
N ALA A 6 -32.52 -5.48 -25.04
CA ALA A 6 -33.30 -4.27 -24.92
C ALA A 6 -33.23 -3.61 -23.56
N VAL A 7 -33.23 -2.28 -23.61
CA VAL A 7 -33.50 -1.37 -22.51
C VAL A 7 -34.97 -1.38 -22.21
N GLU A 8 -35.38 -1.71 -20.99
CA GLU A 8 -36.76 -1.54 -20.55
C GLU A 8 -36.88 -0.44 -19.51
N HIS A 9 -37.46 0.63 -19.98
CA HIS A 9 -37.94 1.77 -19.21
C HIS A 9 -39.15 1.33 -18.36
N ARG A 10 -39.07 1.47 -17.06
CA ARG A 10 -40.29 1.55 -16.25
C ARG A 10 -40.36 2.86 -15.52
N ARG A 11 -41.26 3.67 -16.05
CA ARG A 11 -41.83 4.89 -15.47
C ARG A 11 -42.82 4.53 -14.35
N LEU A 12 -43.18 5.57 -13.60
CA LEU A 12 -44.31 5.78 -12.69
C LEU A 12 -44.00 5.44 -11.23
N VAL A 13 -44.36 6.24 -10.23
CA VAL A 13 -45.55 7.08 -10.01
C VAL A 13 -45.25 8.19 -9.02
N LEU A 14 -45.80 9.34 -9.30
CA LEU A 14 -46.03 10.48 -8.39
C LEU A 14 -46.94 10.08 -7.24
N VAL A 15 -46.59 10.40 -6.00
CA VAL A 15 -47.59 10.63 -4.95
C VAL A 15 -47.22 11.86 -4.16
N TRP A 16 -48.02 12.88 -4.34
CA TRP A 16 -48.07 14.07 -3.50
C TRP A 16 -48.77 13.73 -2.18
N LEU A 17 -48.18 14.03 -1.07
CA LEU A 17 -48.90 14.27 0.19
C LEU A 17 -48.31 15.46 0.90
N LEU A 18 -49.12 16.52 0.87
CA LEU A 18 -48.99 17.70 1.71
C LEU A 18 -49.18 17.32 3.19
N GLY A 19 -48.19 17.60 4.01
CA GLY A 19 -48.27 17.52 5.45
C GLY A 19 -47.55 18.71 6.06
N ALA A 20 -48.30 19.78 6.37
CA ALA A 20 -47.83 20.88 7.17
C ALA A 20 -47.61 20.43 8.61
N TRP A 21 -46.42 20.56 9.14
CA TRP A 21 -46.17 20.42 10.58
C TRP A 21 -45.22 21.52 11.06
N THR A 22 -45.72 22.17 12.05
CA THR A 22 -45.33 23.30 12.88
C THR A 22 -43.87 23.35 13.29
N ALA A 23 -43.34 24.56 13.22
CA ALA A 23 -42.05 24.99 13.76
C ALA A 23 -41.93 24.76 15.28
N VAL A 24 -40.95 23.98 15.68
CA VAL A 24 -40.38 24.04 17.03
C VAL A 24 -38.95 24.55 16.87
N ALA A 25 -38.73 25.79 17.27
CA ALA A 25 -37.43 26.39 17.38
C ALA A 25 -36.68 25.75 18.56
N GLY A 26 -35.98 24.65 18.29
CA GLY A 26 -35.01 24.08 19.20
C GLY A 26 -33.64 24.65 18.82
N CYS A 27 -33.02 25.42 19.72
CA CYS A 27 -31.62 25.78 19.64
C CYS A 27 -30.77 24.50 19.73
N ALA A 28 -30.52 23.84 18.61
CA ALA A 28 -29.52 22.81 18.53
C ALA A 28 -28.15 23.46 18.50
N VAL A 29 -27.46 23.40 19.63
CA VAL A 29 -26.04 23.70 19.72
C VAL A 29 -25.35 22.68 18.77
N PRO A 30 -24.60 23.11 17.76
CA PRO A 30 -23.83 22.18 16.97
C PRO A 30 -22.78 21.57 17.87
N VAL A 31 -22.99 20.32 18.26
CA VAL A 31 -21.91 19.47 18.79
C VAL A 31 -20.89 19.33 17.64
N PRO A 32 -19.65 19.79 17.81
CA PRO A 32 -18.63 19.49 16.82
C PRO A 32 -18.45 17.97 16.83
N THR A 33 -19.04 17.32 15.86
CA THR A 33 -18.72 15.95 15.53
C THR A 33 -17.28 15.98 15.01
N SER A 34 -16.32 15.85 15.91
CA SER A 34 -14.94 15.54 15.58
C SER A 34 -14.88 14.12 15.03
N GLY A 35 -15.59 13.89 13.93
CA GLY A 35 -15.29 12.91 12.95
C GLY A 35 -14.07 13.44 12.21
N GLU A 36 -12.93 13.39 12.87
CA GLU A 36 -11.64 13.49 12.22
C GLU A 36 -11.54 12.28 11.32
N GLU A 37 -12.15 12.45 10.16
CA GLU A 37 -11.89 11.66 8.99
C GLU A 37 -10.40 11.83 8.76
N ARG A 38 -9.66 10.92 9.43
CA ARG A 38 -8.24 10.73 9.19
C ARG A 38 -8.17 10.36 7.72
N ALA A 39 -8.12 11.40 6.87
CA ALA A 39 -7.73 11.27 5.49
C ALA A 39 -6.44 10.45 5.56
N THR A 40 -6.56 9.19 5.22
CA THR A 40 -5.44 8.28 5.08
C THR A 40 -4.55 9.00 4.08
N GLN A 41 -3.52 9.66 4.57
CA GLN A 41 -2.48 10.21 3.71
C GLN A 41 -1.91 8.97 3.04
N VAL A 42 -2.42 8.69 1.85
CA VAL A 42 -1.85 7.70 0.95
C VAL A 42 -0.52 8.30 0.51
N GLY A 43 0.45 8.23 1.43
CA GLY A 43 1.84 8.45 1.06
C GLY A 43 2.23 7.46 -0.04
N PRO A 44 3.31 7.71 -0.75
CA PRO A 44 3.77 6.77 -1.76
C PRO A 44 3.88 5.40 -1.09
N ALA A 45 3.16 4.43 -1.66
CA ALA A 45 3.20 3.07 -1.16
C ALA A 45 4.63 2.54 -1.31
N SER A 46 5.23 2.18 -0.20
CA SER A 46 6.64 1.80 -0.14
C SER A 46 6.91 0.77 0.93
N PHE A 47 7.98 0.01 0.73
CA PHE A 47 8.49 -0.91 1.74
C PHE A 47 10.00 -1.04 1.65
N SER A 48 10.61 -1.50 2.73
CA SER A 48 12.03 -1.81 2.81
C SER A 48 12.29 -3.27 3.10
N VAL A 49 13.39 -3.77 2.55
CA VAL A 49 13.92 -5.11 2.82
C VAL A 49 15.30 -4.97 3.40
N TYR A 50 15.50 -5.56 4.57
CA TYR A 50 16.75 -5.51 5.33
C TYR A 50 17.42 -6.87 5.32
N ALA A 51 18.65 -6.93 4.85
CA ALA A 51 19.52 -8.07 5.07
C ALA A 51 20.49 -7.76 6.21
N LEU A 52 20.34 -8.47 7.33
CA LEU A 52 21.05 -8.20 8.58
C LEU A 52 22.10 -9.27 8.88
N SER A 53 23.00 -8.96 9.84
CA SER A 53 23.99 -9.88 10.36
C SER A 53 23.88 -10.04 11.88
N ARG A 54 24.61 -11.00 12.44
CA ARG A 54 24.81 -11.17 13.88
C ARG A 54 26.30 -11.05 14.25
N GLY A 55 27.06 -10.17 13.58
CA GLY A 55 28.47 -9.92 13.88
C GLY A 55 29.46 -10.82 13.14
N ARG A 56 29.02 -11.56 12.10
CA ARG A 56 29.87 -12.42 11.27
C ARG A 56 29.58 -12.26 9.76
N GLY A 57 29.10 -11.09 9.36
CA GLY A 57 28.59 -10.84 8.02
C GLY A 57 27.17 -11.36 7.81
N VAL A 58 26.56 -10.94 6.72
CA VAL A 58 25.21 -11.39 6.32
C VAL A 58 25.29 -12.86 5.91
N PRO A 59 24.49 -13.76 6.54
CA PRO A 59 24.50 -15.19 6.21
C PRO A 59 24.10 -15.47 4.76
N GLU A 60 24.59 -16.59 4.22
CA GLU A 60 24.31 -16.94 2.82
C GLU A 60 22.83 -17.08 2.47
N PRO A 61 21.97 -17.72 3.30
CA PRO A 61 20.54 -17.77 3.03
C PRO A 61 19.89 -16.39 2.94
N THR A 62 20.27 -15.47 3.85
CA THR A 62 19.79 -14.09 3.88
C THR A 62 20.24 -13.32 2.64
N ARG A 63 21.50 -13.48 2.23
CA ARG A 63 22.07 -12.84 1.04
C ARG A 63 21.40 -13.33 -0.24
N SER A 64 21.20 -14.63 -0.38
CA SER A 64 20.51 -15.22 -1.52
C SER A 64 19.05 -14.77 -1.63
N ALA A 65 18.30 -14.79 -0.53
CA ALA A 65 16.93 -14.32 -0.51
C ALA A 65 16.84 -12.81 -0.83
N TRP A 66 17.75 -11.99 -0.26
CA TRP A 66 17.83 -10.56 -0.55
C TRP A 66 18.11 -10.30 -2.03
N GLN A 67 19.03 -11.01 -2.67
CA GLN A 67 19.31 -10.91 -4.10
C GLN A 67 18.10 -11.27 -4.96
N THR A 68 17.34 -12.30 -4.55
CA THR A 68 16.09 -12.68 -5.23
C THR A 68 15.07 -11.53 -5.18
N VAL A 69 14.90 -10.89 -4.02
CA VAL A 69 14.02 -9.72 -3.90
C VAL A 69 14.54 -8.56 -4.72
N LEU A 70 15.84 -8.28 -4.70
CA LEU A 70 16.44 -7.22 -5.51
C LEU A 70 16.15 -7.42 -7.00
N THR A 71 16.40 -8.61 -7.53
CA THR A 71 16.13 -8.94 -8.93
C THR A 71 14.65 -8.74 -9.29
N MET A 72 13.74 -9.22 -8.45
CA MET A 72 12.29 -9.03 -8.62
C MET A 72 11.91 -7.53 -8.70
N LEU A 73 12.48 -6.69 -7.83
CA LEU A 73 12.19 -5.25 -7.80
C LEU A 73 12.86 -4.50 -8.95
N GLU A 74 14.04 -4.92 -9.40
CA GLU A 74 14.69 -4.37 -10.60
C GLU A 74 13.90 -4.69 -11.88
N ASP A 75 13.34 -5.89 -11.98
CA ASP A 75 12.45 -6.27 -13.07
C ASP A 75 11.19 -5.40 -13.06
N ALA A 76 10.55 -5.25 -11.92
CA ALA A 76 9.39 -4.37 -11.73
C ALA A 76 9.71 -2.90 -12.04
N ARG A 77 10.92 -2.44 -11.74
CA ARG A 77 11.40 -1.10 -12.10
C ARG A 77 11.56 -0.95 -13.62
N ARG A 78 12.12 -1.94 -14.30
CA ARG A 78 12.24 -1.94 -15.78
C ARG A 78 10.88 -1.90 -16.47
N GLU A 79 9.87 -2.50 -15.84
CA GLU A 79 8.47 -2.45 -16.29
C GLU A 79 7.73 -1.14 -15.91
N GLY A 80 8.40 -0.19 -15.25
CA GLY A 80 7.81 1.07 -14.82
C GLY A 80 6.86 0.97 -13.61
N LYS A 81 6.85 -0.15 -12.89
CA LYS A 81 6.00 -0.37 -11.72
C LYS A 81 6.58 0.22 -10.43
N VAL A 82 7.90 0.26 -10.32
CA VAL A 82 8.66 0.85 -9.21
C VAL A 82 9.14 2.23 -9.62
N THR A 83 8.76 3.26 -8.88
CA THR A 83 9.14 4.66 -9.14
C THR A 83 10.52 5.00 -8.59
N ARG A 84 10.87 4.39 -7.46
CA ARG A 84 12.19 4.55 -6.82
C ARG A 84 12.65 3.24 -6.23
N LEU A 85 13.88 2.86 -6.51
CA LEU A 85 14.55 1.72 -5.89
C LEU A 85 15.91 2.21 -5.38
N GLN A 86 16.10 2.14 -4.06
CA GLN A 86 17.30 2.62 -3.40
C GLN A 86 17.91 1.55 -2.52
N GLN A 87 19.19 1.26 -2.74
CA GLN A 87 19.98 0.40 -1.90
C GLN A 87 20.91 1.23 -1.04
N THR A 88 20.95 0.96 0.25
CA THR A 88 21.79 1.66 1.24
C THR A 88 22.52 0.65 2.12
N ARG A 89 23.80 0.85 2.30
CA ARG A 89 24.58 0.10 3.30
C ARG A 89 24.27 0.67 4.68
N ILE A 90 23.89 -0.19 5.62
CA ILE A 90 23.42 0.23 6.96
C ILE A 90 24.29 -0.27 8.11
N GLY A 91 25.25 -1.14 7.83
CA GLY A 91 26.15 -1.71 8.84
C GLY A 91 27.56 -1.99 8.33
N LEU A 92 28.43 -2.40 9.26
CA LEU A 92 29.84 -2.70 8.98
C LEU A 92 30.04 -4.13 8.47
N GLU A 93 29.09 -5.01 8.77
CA GLU A 93 29.14 -6.44 8.48
C GLU A 93 28.55 -6.80 7.10
N GLY A 94 28.31 -5.77 6.25
CA GLY A 94 27.70 -5.94 4.93
C GLY A 94 26.17 -5.89 4.93
N GLU A 95 25.58 -5.43 6.02
CA GLU A 95 24.12 -5.22 6.10
C GLU A 95 23.67 -4.17 5.09
N VAL A 96 22.54 -4.44 4.47
CA VAL A 96 21.95 -3.58 3.44
C VAL A 96 20.47 -3.40 3.65
N ARG A 97 19.99 -2.21 3.29
CA ARG A 97 18.58 -1.88 3.15
C ARG A 97 18.27 -1.65 1.68
N LEU A 98 17.21 -2.24 1.20
CA LEU A 98 16.63 -1.99 -0.11
C LEU A 98 15.27 -1.36 0.08
N CYS A 99 15.05 -0.14 -0.39
CA CYS A 99 13.75 0.53 -0.31
C CYS A 99 13.16 0.71 -1.70
N ALA A 100 11.87 0.36 -1.84
CA ALA A 100 11.11 0.47 -3.07
C ALA A 100 9.87 1.34 -2.87
N GLU A 101 9.67 2.33 -3.76
CA GLU A 101 8.48 3.18 -3.82
C GLU A 101 7.69 2.87 -5.09
N PHE A 102 6.36 2.94 -4.99
CA PHE A 102 5.42 2.62 -6.06
C PHE A 102 4.41 3.75 -6.22
N SER A 103 4.01 4.03 -7.45
CA SER A 103 2.90 4.93 -7.73
C SER A 103 1.53 4.32 -7.47
N ASP A 104 1.45 2.98 -7.54
CA ASP A 104 0.23 2.21 -7.35
C ASP A 104 0.29 1.42 -6.04
N PRO A 105 -0.57 1.72 -5.05
CA PRO A 105 -0.62 1.00 -3.77
C PRO A 105 -0.96 -0.50 -3.92
N GLY A 106 -1.72 -0.87 -4.93
CA GLY A 106 -2.04 -2.27 -5.23
C GLY A 106 -0.79 -3.06 -5.63
N ARG A 107 0.06 -2.44 -6.47
CA ARG A 107 1.35 -3.01 -6.87
C ARG A 107 2.33 -3.10 -5.71
N ALA A 108 2.37 -2.07 -4.88
CA ALA A 108 3.21 -2.09 -3.68
C ALA A 108 2.87 -3.29 -2.78
N ARG A 109 1.58 -3.53 -2.55
CA ARG A 109 1.10 -4.66 -1.74
C ARG A 109 1.46 -6.01 -2.38
N GLU A 110 1.25 -6.17 -3.68
CA GLU A 110 1.62 -7.39 -4.41
C GLU A 110 3.12 -7.69 -4.26
N MET A 111 3.98 -6.70 -4.47
CA MET A 111 5.43 -6.86 -4.36
C MET A 111 5.87 -7.11 -2.91
N LEU A 112 5.23 -6.45 -1.95
CA LEU A 112 5.47 -6.65 -0.52
C LEU A 112 5.18 -8.11 -0.11
N GLU A 113 4.05 -8.66 -0.52
CA GLU A 113 3.68 -10.05 -0.21
C GLU A 113 4.66 -11.05 -0.86
N ARG A 114 5.08 -10.80 -2.09
CA ARG A 114 6.11 -11.60 -2.75
C ARG A 114 7.45 -11.54 -2.01
N ALA A 115 7.86 -10.35 -1.56
CA ALA A 115 9.09 -10.20 -0.78
C ALA A 115 9.01 -10.94 0.56
N ARG A 116 7.85 -10.91 1.22
CA ARG A 116 7.59 -11.67 2.45
C ARG A 116 7.65 -13.17 2.22
N GLU A 117 7.10 -13.67 1.12
CA GLU A 117 7.15 -15.11 0.80
C GLU A 117 8.59 -15.56 0.50
N ILE A 118 9.38 -14.76 -0.23
CA ILE A 118 10.83 -15.03 -0.44
C ILE A 118 11.59 -15.06 0.89
N GLY A 119 11.23 -14.15 1.82
CA GLY A 119 11.86 -14.05 3.13
C GLY A 119 11.39 -15.08 4.16
N LYS A 120 10.40 -15.89 3.83
CA LYS A 120 9.81 -16.86 4.75
C LYS A 120 10.83 -17.89 5.23
N GLY A 121 11.03 -17.95 6.55
CA GLY A 121 12.02 -18.84 7.16
C GLY A 121 13.47 -18.37 7.07
N VAL A 122 13.72 -17.17 6.54
CA VAL A 122 15.04 -16.55 6.48
C VAL A 122 15.18 -15.56 7.65
N GLU A 123 15.89 -15.95 8.70
CA GLU A 123 15.90 -15.31 10.03
C GLU A 123 16.30 -13.84 10.02
N LEU A 124 17.24 -13.44 9.17
CA LEU A 124 17.84 -12.11 9.15
C LEU A 124 17.44 -11.30 7.91
N LEU A 125 16.37 -11.71 7.22
CA LEU A 125 15.73 -10.93 6.19
C LEU A 125 14.42 -10.34 6.74
N ASN A 126 14.38 -9.03 6.90
CA ASN A 126 13.19 -8.34 7.40
C ASN A 126 12.55 -7.53 6.29
N VAL A 127 11.23 -7.69 6.12
CA VAL A 127 10.42 -6.94 5.15
C VAL A 127 9.47 -6.04 5.92
N VAL A 128 9.62 -4.72 5.79
CA VAL A 128 8.93 -3.71 6.59
C VAL A 128 8.22 -2.72 5.67
N GLU A 129 6.94 -2.49 5.93
CA GLU A 129 6.17 -1.43 5.27
C GLU A 129 6.50 -0.09 5.93
N GLU A 130 7.24 0.74 5.21
CA GLU A 130 7.71 2.03 5.69
C GLU A 130 8.04 2.96 4.51
N PRO A 131 8.02 4.29 4.71
CA PRO A 131 8.46 5.23 3.69
C PRO A 131 9.96 5.12 3.43
N CYS A 132 10.36 5.31 2.17
CA CYS A 132 11.75 5.43 1.78
C CYS A 132 12.29 6.81 2.21
N SER A 133 12.51 7.00 3.50
CA SER A 133 13.13 8.22 4.00
C SER A 133 14.53 8.36 3.42
N GLY A 134 14.79 9.46 2.73
CA GLY A 134 16.14 9.81 2.30
C GLY A 134 16.98 10.12 3.53
N GLN A 135 18.06 9.37 3.72
CA GLN A 135 19.22 9.83 4.50
C GLN A 135 20.14 10.57 3.57
#